data_92de1dc645c72eba624fe62b21a528ba
#
_entry.id   92de1dc645c72eba624fe62b21a528ba
#
_cell.length_a   1.000
_cell.length_b   1.000
_cell.length_c   1.000
_cell.angle_alpha   90.00
_cell.angle_beta   90.00
_cell.angle_gamma   90.00
#
_symmetry.space_group_name_H-M   'P 1'
#
loop_
_entity.id
_entity.type
_entity.pdbx_description
1 polymer ?
#
loop_
_entity_poly.entity_id
_entity_poly.type
_entity_poly.pdbx_seq_one_letter_code
_entity_poly.pdbx_strand_id
1 'polypeptide(L)'
;MSIGDAGLDARVPHDPFRALAERLPRPLRFIGVGSLGLITDFSVFTILMSYEARPLLMRLASIAIATIVTWRLNRALTFDDSGRHPGEEAMRYALVTATSQGTSYTVFATLVLTVLGAMPQVALLIGSAVAALVAYNGHRLFAFAPRKTS
;
A
#
# COMPACT_ATOMS: atom_id res chain seq x y z
N MET A 1 -52.64 11.77 21.25
CA MET A 1 -51.62 12.82 21.41
C MET A 1 -50.29 12.16 21.12
N SER A 2 -49.90 12.11 19.83
CA SER A 2 -48.76 11.39 19.31
C SER A 2 -47.57 12.35 19.30
N ILE A 3 -46.57 12.07 20.14
CA ILE A 3 -45.33 12.87 20.19
C ILE A 3 -44.42 12.28 19.13
N GLY A 4 -44.15 13.10 18.11
CA GLY A 4 -43.40 12.77 16.94
C GLY A 4 -42.00 12.28 17.24
N ASP A 5 -41.67 11.22 16.56
CA ASP A 5 -40.31 10.70 16.33
C ASP A 5 -39.56 11.74 15.49
N ALA A 6 -38.88 12.69 16.16
CA ALA A 6 -37.92 13.54 15.51
C ALA A 6 -36.65 12.70 15.30
N GLY A 7 -36.60 12.03 14.14
CA GLY A 7 -35.42 11.33 13.68
C GLY A 7 -34.21 12.23 13.73
N LEU A 8 -33.34 11.98 14.69
CA LEU A 8 -31.95 12.43 14.69
C LEU A 8 -31.24 11.69 13.56
N ASP A 9 -31.43 12.22 12.35
CA ASP A 9 -30.59 11.91 11.21
C ASP A 9 -29.20 12.50 11.50
N ALA A 10 -28.44 11.77 12.31
CA ALA A 10 -27.04 12.05 12.57
C ALA A 10 -26.30 11.85 11.23
N ARG A 11 -26.28 12.91 10.42
CA ARG A 11 -25.45 13.01 9.23
C ARG A 11 -24.01 12.73 9.65
N VAL A 12 -23.59 11.48 9.44
CA VAL A 12 -22.17 11.11 9.49
C VAL A 12 -21.44 12.12 8.60
N PRO A 13 -20.45 12.86 9.10
CA PRO A 13 -19.72 13.82 8.29
C PRO A 13 -19.18 13.05 7.08
N HIS A 14 -19.66 13.38 5.89
CA HIS A 14 -19.15 12.84 4.64
C HIS A 14 -17.71 13.36 4.52
N ASP A 15 -16.76 12.50 4.87
CA ASP A 15 -15.35 12.78 4.66
C ASP A 15 -15.12 12.97 3.15
N PRO A 16 -14.78 14.20 2.70
CA PRO A 16 -14.68 14.52 1.27
C PRO A 16 -13.66 13.64 0.55
N PHE A 17 -12.65 13.14 1.27
CA PHE A 17 -11.68 12.19 0.75
C PHE A 17 -12.30 10.82 0.47
N ARG A 18 -13.22 10.37 1.31
CA ARG A 18 -13.94 9.12 1.14
C ARG A 18 -14.90 9.19 -0.04
N ALA A 19 -15.65 10.27 -0.16
CA ALA A 19 -16.56 10.51 -1.30
C ALA A 19 -15.81 10.59 -2.65
N LEU A 20 -14.61 11.19 -2.66
CA LEU A 20 -13.76 11.22 -3.85
C LEU A 20 -13.20 9.83 -4.19
N ALA A 21 -12.75 9.10 -3.17
CA ALA A 21 -12.24 7.74 -3.35
C ALA A 21 -13.33 6.78 -3.89
N GLU A 22 -14.58 6.89 -3.45
CA GLU A 22 -15.68 6.06 -3.92
C GLU A 22 -16.02 6.28 -5.41
N ARG A 23 -15.74 7.46 -5.95
CA ARG A 23 -15.94 7.79 -7.37
C ARG A 23 -14.85 7.21 -8.28
N LEU A 24 -13.70 6.83 -7.75
CA LEU A 24 -12.58 6.32 -8.52
C LEU A 24 -12.74 4.80 -8.75
N PRO A 25 -12.49 4.31 -9.99
CA PRO A 25 -12.38 2.87 -10.26
C PRO A 25 -11.36 2.21 -9.32
N ARG A 26 -11.63 0.98 -8.90
CA ARG A 26 -10.75 0.21 -7.99
C ARG A 26 -9.26 0.24 -8.35
N PRO A 27 -8.85 0.09 -9.64
CA PRO A 27 -7.44 0.16 -10.01
C PRO A 27 -6.81 1.54 -9.77
N LEU A 28 -7.57 2.62 -9.93
CA LEU A 28 -7.05 3.97 -9.66
C LEU A 28 -6.87 4.23 -8.17
N ARG A 29 -7.72 3.69 -7.30
CA ARG A 29 -7.51 3.73 -5.83
C ARG A 29 -6.22 3.00 -5.44
N PHE A 30 -6.00 1.83 -6.01
CA PHE A 30 -4.80 1.04 -5.77
C PHE A 30 -3.53 1.78 -6.20
N ILE A 31 -3.53 2.37 -7.40
CA ILE A 31 -2.41 3.18 -7.89
C ILE A 31 -2.19 4.41 -7.00
N GLY A 32 -3.26 5.08 -6.57
CA GLY A 32 -3.17 6.24 -5.67
C GLY A 32 -2.52 5.90 -4.33
N VAL A 33 -2.96 4.83 -3.67
CA VAL A 33 -2.37 4.37 -2.41
C VAL A 33 -0.93 3.89 -2.61
N GLY A 34 -0.66 3.17 -3.71
CA GLY A 34 0.69 2.73 -4.07
C GLY A 34 1.65 3.90 -4.29
N SER A 35 1.19 4.95 -4.97
CA SER A 35 1.98 6.17 -5.20
C SER A 35 2.28 6.91 -3.90
N LEU A 36 1.30 7.04 -3.00
CA LEU A 36 1.52 7.62 -1.68
C LEU A 36 2.51 6.79 -0.85
N GLY A 37 2.43 5.47 -0.94
CA GLY A 37 3.39 4.57 -0.32
C GLY A 37 4.81 4.79 -0.84
N LEU A 38 4.98 4.90 -2.15
CA LEU A 38 6.28 5.16 -2.77
C LEU A 38 6.84 6.54 -2.38
N ILE A 39 6.01 7.57 -2.38
CA ILE A 39 6.42 8.92 -1.95
C ILE A 39 6.87 8.89 -0.48
N THR A 40 6.11 8.24 0.39
CA THR A 40 6.46 8.08 1.80
C THR A 40 7.79 7.33 1.95
N ASP A 41 7.94 6.19 1.28
CA ASP A 41 9.14 5.36 1.31
C ASP A 41 10.36 6.14 0.85
N PHE A 42 10.28 6.80 -0.30
CA PHE A 42 11.36 7.61 -0.86
C PHE A 42 11.75 8.78 0.07
N SER A 43 10.76 9.49 0.60
CA SER A 43 10.99 10.63 1.49
C SER A 43 11.66 10.19 2.79
N VAL A 44 11.11 9.15 3.43
CA VAL A 44 11.68 8.59 4.67
C VAL A 44 13.08 8.06 4.44
N PHE A 45 13.30 7.30 3.37
CA PHE A 45 14.63 6.79 3.02
C PHE A 45 15.64 7.91 2.84
N THR A 46 15.29 8.95 2.07
CA THR A 46 16.18 10.09 1.82
C THR A 46 16.51 10.85 3.10
N ILE A 47 15.52 11.05 3.97
CA ILE A 47 15.72 11.68 5.28
C ILE A 47 16.64 10.81 6.14
N LEU A 48 16.40 9.51 6.26
CA LEU A 48 17.21 8.61 7.06
C LEU A 48 18.66 8.54 6.57
N MET A 49 18.86 8.54 5.24
CA MET A 49 20.18 8.55 4.62
C MET A 49 20.98 9.84 4.90
N SER A 50 20.31 10.96 5.22
CA SER A 50 21.01 12.19 5.63
C SER A 50 21.58 12.13 7.04
N TYR A 51 21.06 11.25 7.88
CA TYR A 51 21.55 11.04 9.25
C TYR A 51 22.56 9.89 9.36
N GLU A 52 22.37 8.83 8.58
CA GLU A 52 23.23 7.66 8.65
C GLU A 52 23.40 6.99 7.29
N ALA A 53 24.66 6.82 6.85
CA ALA A 53 25.03 6.26 5.56
C ALA A 53 25.03 4.72 5.52
N ARG A 54 23.96 4.08 6.05
CA ARG A 54 23.75 2.62 6.01
C ARG A 54 22.54 2.27 5.14
N PRO A 55 22.68 2.25 3.81
CA PRO A 55 21.53 2.19 2.89
C PRO A 55 20.64 0.96 3.13
N LEU A 56 21.19 -0.20 3.44
CA LEU A 56 20.39 -1.41 3.66
C LEU A 56 19.51 -1.29 4.92
N LEU A 57 20.04 -0.75 6.01
CA LEU A 57 19.30 -0.58 7.25
C LEU A 57 18.24 0.53 7.11
N MET A 58 18.61 1.65 6.50
CA MET A 58 17.68 2.76 6.25
C MET A 58 16.55 2.33 5.30
N ARG A 59 16.84 1.44 4.37
CA ARG A 59 15.83 0.85 3.48
C ARG A 59 14.81 0.01 4.23
N LEU A 60 15.24 -0.83 5.17
CA LEU A 60 14.31 -1.62 6.00
C LEU A 60 13.40 -0.70 6.82
N ALA A 61 13.95 0.33 7.42
CA ALA A 61 13.18 1.29 8.21
C ALA A 61 12.17 2.05 7.34
N SER A 62 12.55 2.51 6.14
CA SER A 62 11.65 3.24 5.24
C SER A 62 10.51 2.35 4.74
N ILE A 63 10.79 1.10 4.37
CA ILE A 63 9.76 0.12 3.98
C ILE A 63 8.77 -0.12 5.13
N ALA A 64 9.26 -0.30 6.36
CA ALA A 64 8.39 -0.53 7.52
C ALA A 64 7.44 0.66 7.74
N ILE A 65 7.95 1.88 7.71
CA ILE A 65 7.15 3.10 7.88
C ILE A 65 6.15 3.26 6.73
N ALA A 66 6.58 3.12 5.48
CA ALA A 66 5.71 3.20 4.32
C ALA A 66 4.61 2.13 4.34
N THR A 67 4.93 0.92 4.79
CA THR A 67 3.95 -0.16 4.94
C THR A 67 2.89 0.16 5.99
N ILE A 68 3.27 0.74 7.13
CA ILE A 68 2.32 1.17 8.17
C ILE A 68 1.39 2.27 7.62
N VAL A 69 1.94 3.24 6.90
CA VAL A 69 1.15 4.33 6.29
C VAL A 69 0.17 3.78 5.25
N THR A 70 0.63 2.95 4.32
CA THR A 70 -0.24 2.36 3.29
C THR A 70 -1.27 1.41 3.88
N TRP A 71 -0.94 0.65 4.93
CA TRP A 71 -1.90 -0.18 5.65
C TRP A 71 -3.01 0.66 6.29
N ARG A 72 -2.66 1.78 6.96
CA ARG A 72 -3.63 2.71 7.54
C ARG A 72 -4.55 3.31 6.48
N LEU A 73 -3.98 3.73 5.34
CA LEU A 73 -4.74 4.29 4.21
C LEU A 73 -5.67 3.23 3.59
N ASN A 74 -5.18 2.04 3.34
CA ASN A 74 -6.00 0.95 2.80
C ASN A 74 -7.13 0.58 3.76
N ARG A 75 -6.86 0.51 5.06
CA ARG A 75 -7.90 0.24 6.06
C ARG A 75 -8.98 1.32 6.06
N ALA A 76 -8.61 2.59 5.91
CA ALA A 76 -9.56 3.70 5.88
C ALA A 76 -10.37 3.78 4.59
N LEU A 77 -9.80 3.35 3.44
CA LEU A 77 -10.39 3.54 2.10
C LEU A 77 -10.99 2.27 1.49
N THR A 78 -10.65 1.09 1.98
CA THR A 78 -10.96 -0.18 1.28
C THR A 78 -11.80 -1.16 2.10
N PHE A 79 -11.81 -1.07 3.44
CA PHE A 79 -12.51 -2.01 4.31
C PHE A 79 -13.93 -1.54 4.69
N ASP A 80 -14.77 -1.20 3.69
CA ASP A 80 -16.22 -1.18 3.86
C ASP A 80 -16.83 -2.40 3.16
N ASP A 81 -17.45 -3.28 3.94
CA ASP A 81 -18.44 -4.31 3.60
C ASP A 81 -18.26 -5.09 2.29
N SER A 82 -17.28 -5.95 2.21
CA SER A 82 -17.22 -6.95 1.12
C SER A 82 -17.95 -8.26 1.41
N GLY A 83 -18.66 -8.41 2.55
CA GLY A 83 -19.47 -9.60 2.86
C GLY A 83 -18.71 -10.94 2.88
N ARG A 84 -17.39 -10.93 2.75
CA ARG A 84 -16.49 -12.10 2.83
C ARG A 84 -15.80 -12.13 4.19
N HIS A 85 -15.37 -13.30 4.62
CA HIS A 85 -14.58 -13.44 5.83
C HIS A 85 -13.34 -12.54 5.78
N PRO A 86 -13.27 -11.48 6.62
CA PRO A 86 -12.23 -10.44 6.51
C PRO A 86 -10.80 -10.97 6.66
N GLY A 87 -10.64 -12.10 7.36
CA GLY A 87 -9.33 -12.67 7.67
C GLY A 87 -8.63 -13.31 6.46
N GLU A 88 -9.35 -13.96 5.55
CA GLU A 88 -8.74 -14.63 4.39
C GLU A 88 -8.28 -13.62 3.33
N GLU A 89 -9.06 -12.58 3.11
CA GLU A 89 -8.72 -11.51 2.17
C GLU A 89 -7.53 -10.67 2.70
N ALA A 90 -7.53 -10.37 4.00
CA ALA A 90 -6.42 -9.69 4.66
C ALA A 90 -5.12 -10.50 4.60
N MET A 91 -5.19 -11.83 4.77
CA MET A 91 -4.01 -12.70 4.67
C MET A 91 -3.44 -12.71 3.24
N ARG A 92 -4.29 -12.83 2.23
CA ARG A 92 -3.86 -12.80 0.81
C ARG A 92 -3.21 -11.46 0.45
N TYR A 93 -3.81 -10.37 0.90
CA TYR A 93 -3.24 -9.02 0.73
C TYR A 93 -1.88 -8.91 1.43
N ALA A 94 -1.76 -9.37 2.67
CA ALA A 94 -0.52 -9.36 3.42
C ALA A 94 0.59 -10.17 2.74
N LEU A 95 0.27 -11.34 2.19
CA LEU A 95 1.22 -12.17 1.46
C LEU A 95 1.72 -11.49 0.19
N VAL A 96 0.83 -10.91 -0.61
CA VAL A 96 1.22 -10.17 -1.83
C VAL A 96 2.08 -8.97 -1.47
N THR A 97 1.71 -8.22 -0.42
CA THR A 97 2.47 -7.06 0.06
C THR A 97 3.85 -7.48 0.56
N ALA A 98 3.95 -8.52 1.37
CA ALA A 98 5.22 -9.03 1.88
C ALA A 98 6.13 -9.51 0.74
N THR A 99 5.58 -10.22 -0.25
CA THR A 99 6.33 -10.68 -1.43
C THR A 99 6.84 -9.50 -2.25
N SER A 100 6.00 -8.50 -2.49
CA SER A 100 6.37 -7.30 -3.23
C SER A 100 7.46 -6.50 -2.51
N GLN A 101 7.33 -6.30 -1.21
CA GLN A 101 8.32 -5.58 -0.41
C GLN A 101 9.65 -6.35 -0.31
N GLY A 102 9.58 -7.67 -0.16
CA GLY A 102 10.76 -8.54 -0.21
C GLY A 102 11.48 -8.44 -1.55
N THR A 103 10.75 -8.41 -2.66
CA THR A 103 11.31 -8.21 -4.01
C THR A 103 11.95 -6.82 -4.12
N SER A 104 11.25 -5.76 -3.67
CA SER A 104 11.79 -4.39 -3.66
C SER A 104 13.13 -4.32 -2.93
N TYR A 105 13.17 -4.88 -1.72
CA TYR A 105 14.39 -4.89 -0.91
C TYR A 105 15.52 -5.68 -1.56
N THR A 106 15.24 -6.85 -2.11
CA THR A 106 16.26 -7.70 -2.75
C THR A 106 16.87 -7.00 -3.96
N VAL A 107 16.03 -6.43 -4.84
CA VAL A 107 16.51 -5.67 -6.00
C VAL A 107 17.33 -4.45 -5.56
N PHE A 108 16.82 -3.69 -4.58
CA PHE A 108 17.54 -2.56 -4.01
C PHE A 108 18.91 -2.96 -3.46
N ALA A 109 18.96 -4.00 -2.62
CA ALA A 109 20.21 -4.47 -1.99
C ALA A 109 21.21 -4.92 -3.06
N THR A 110 20.76 -5.68 -4.05
CA THR A 110 21.62 -6.10 -5.16
C THR A 110 22.21 -4.90 -5.90
N LEU A 111 21.38 -3.94 -6.28
CA LEU A 111 21.83 -2.75 -7.01
C LEU A 111 22.80 -1.89 -6.20
N VAL A 112 22.52 -1.65 -4.93
CA VAL A 112 23.40 -0.84 -4.06
C VAL A 112 24.73 -1.52 -3.82
N LEU A 113 24.75 -2.83 -3.64
CA LEU A 113 25.98 -3.57 -3.38
C LEU A 113 26.83 -3.80 -4.63
N THR A 114 26.25 -3.69 -5.85
CA THR A 114 26.97 -4.00 -7.10
C THR A 114 27.29 -2.76 -7.93
N VAL A 115 26.30 -1.94 -8.28
CA VAL A 115 26.45 -0.89 -9.31
C VAL A 115 25.98 0.49 -8.89
N LEU A 116 25.06 0.61 -7.93
CA LEU A 116 24.41 1.86 -7.53
C LEU A 116 24.74 2.30 -6.10
N GLY A 117 25.89 1.88 -5.55
CA GLY A 117 26.28 2.27 -4.18
C GLY A 117 26.34 3.77 -3.93
N ALA A 118 26.71 4.54 -4.96
CA ALA A 118 26.76 6.01 -4.91
C ALA A 118 25.37 6.67 -5.12
N MET A 119 24.37 5.91 -5.61
CA MET A 119 23.03 6.42 -5.96
C MET A 119 21.91 5.53 -5.35
N PRO A 120 21.82 5.40 -4.03
CA PRO A 120 20.87 4.49 -3.41
C PRO A 120 19.39 4.88 -3.65
N GLN A 121 19.10 6.16 -3.89
CA GLN A 121 17.76 6.61 -4.26
C GLN A 121 17.31 6.04 -5.62
N VAL A 122 18.22 5.95 -6.59
CA VAL A 122 17.93 5.34 -7.90
C VAL A 122 17.67 3.84 -7.74
N ALA A 123 18.47 3.15 -6.93
CA ALA A 123 18.26 1.74 -6.61
C ALA A 123 16.88 1.49 -5.94
N LEU A 124 16.46 2.40 -5.06
CA LEU A 124 15.12 2.37 -4.44
C LEU A 124 14.01 2.45 -5.49
N LEU A 125 14.09 3.42 -6.39
CA LEU A 125 13.07 3.60 -7.44
C LEU A 125 12.96 2.38 -8.35
N ILE A 126 14.09 1.81 -8.77
CA ILE A 126 14.11 0.59 -9.58
C ILE A 126 13.51 -0.58 -8.82
N GLY A 127 13.92 -0.80 -7.58
CA GLY A 127 13.39 -1.86 -6.72
C GLY A 127 11.87 -1.74 -6.52
N SER A 128 11.39 -0.53 -6.31
CA SER A 128 9.96 -0.25 -6.14
C SER A 128 9.16 -0.45 -7.43
N ALA A 129 9.73 -0.09 -8.59
CA ALA A 129 9.10 -0.35 -9.89
C ALA A 129 8.96 -1.85 -10.17
N VAL A 130 10.00 -2.65 -9.90
CA VAL A 130 9.94 -4.11 -10.03
C VAL A 130 8.90 -4.70 -9.07
N ALA A 131 8.88 -4.24 -7.82
CA ALA A 131 7.89 -4.67 -6.84
C ALA A 131 6.45 -4.33 -7.24
N ALA A 132 6.23 -3.18 -7.86
CA ALA A 132 4.92 -2.79 -8.37
C ALA A 132 4.41 -3.73 -9.47
N LEU A 133 5.30 -4.19 -10.36
CA LEU A 133 4.97 -5.20 -11.37
C LEU A 133 4.62 -6.55 -10.73
N VAL A 134 5.37 -6.97 -9.70
CA VAL A 134 5.07 -8.19 -8.94
C VAL A 134 3.72 -8.07 -8.22
N ALA A 135 3.47 -6.94 -7.56
CA ALA A 135 2.20 -6.68 -6.89
C ALA A 135 1.02 -6.69 -7.87
N TYR A 136 1.16 -6.02 -9.01
CA TYR A 136 0.12 -5.98 -10.04
C TYR A 136 -0.24 -7.37 -10.55
N ASN A 137 0.77 -8.18 -10.90
CA ASN A 137 0.54 -9.54 -11.36
C ASN A 137 0.01 -10.45 -10.25
N GLY A 138 0.50 -10.32 -9.03
CA GLY A 138 0.00 -11.06 -7.86
C GLY A 138 -1.47 -10.77 -7.58
N HIS A 139 -1.87 -9.52 -7.60
CA HIS A 139 -3.27 -9.13 -7.42
C HIS A 139 -4.15 -9.62 -8.58
N ARG A 140 -3.69 -9.53 -9.82
CA ARG A 140 -4.42 -10.00 -11.00
C ARG A 140 -4.64 -11.50 -10.98
N LEU A 141 -3.63 -12.28 -10.60
CA LEU A 141 -3.67 -13.75 -10.64
C LEU A 141 -4.25 -14.38 -9.37
N PHE A 142 -4.16 -13.71 -8.23
CA PHE A 142 -4.53 -14.29 -6.93
C PHE A 142 -5.77 -13.67 -6.30
N ALA A 143 -5.90 -12.33 -6.36
CA ALA A 143 -7.01 -11.65 -5.71
C ALA A 143 -8.27 -11.62 -6.58
N PHE A 144 -8.15 -11.67 -7.89
CA PHE A 144 -9.25 -11.56 -8.86
C PHE A 144 -9.50 -12.84 -9.67
N ALA A 145 -8.87 -13.95 -9.33
CA ALA A 145 -9.16 -15.23 -9.97
C ALA A 145 -10.63 -15.62 -9.72
N PRO A 146 -11.44 -15.90 -10.78
CA PRO A 146 -12.81 -16.36 -10.61
C PRO A 146 -12.78 -17.70 -9.85
N ARG A 147 -13.69 -17.84 -8.87
CA ARG A 147 -13.87 -19.09 -8.13
C ARG A 147 -14.24 -20.16 -9.14
N LYS A 148 -13.42 -21.20 -9.31
CA LYS A 148 -13.84 -22.42 -10.01
C LYS A 148 -14.99 -23.01 -9.21
N THR A 149 -16.21 -22.87 -9.71
CA THR A 149 -17.36 -23.64 -9.26
C THR A 149 -17.12 -25.09 -9.70
N SER A 150 -16.83 -25.94 -8.74
CA SER A 150 -16.95 -27.42 -8.89
C SER A 150 -18.38 -27.79 -8.64
#